data_6c253aa18fecec7d286ebf21a197c0e0
#
_entry.id   6c253aa18fecec7d286ebf21a197c0e0
#
_cell.length_a   1.000
_cell.length_b   1.000
_cell.length_c   1.000
_cell.angle_alpha   90.00
_cell.angle_beta   90.00
_cell.angle_gamma   90.00
#
_symmetry.space_group_name_H-M   'P 1'
#
loop_
_entity.id
_entity.type
_entity.pdbx_description
1 polymer ?
#
loop_
_entity_poly.entity_id
_entity_poly.type
_entity_poly.pdbx_seq_one_letter_code
_entity_poly.pdbx_strand_id
1 'polypeptide(L)'
;MLHEKINLGNSGYGTRDTILTTYVQNNLEGVHARRRPAVIICPGGGYEYQSDRESEPIALEFLKRGYQAFILEYAVLEENETKGLLPYPQMDLAKAVAYVKEHQEVWNVDGEQITILGCSAGGNLCALYSGFYQQDWFIKRQDTARNKCRYKP
;
A
#
# COMPACT_ATOMS: atom_id res chain seq x y z
N MET A 1 7.61 -5.95 -17.61
CA MET A 1 7.07 -5.22 -16.42
C MET A 1 5.98 -6.09 -15.81
N LEU A 2 6.02 -6.29 -14.49
CA LEU A 2 4.92 -6.92 -13.75
C LEU A 2 3.89 -5.86 -13.41
N HIS A 3 2.65 -6.07 -13.84
CA HIS A 3 1.52 -5.21 -13.55
C HIS A 3 0.31 -6.08 -13.20
N GLU A 4 -0.03 -6.13 -11.93
CA GLU A 4 -1.11 -6.97 -11.41
C GLU A 4 -1.78 -6.32 -10.20
N LYS A 5 -3.02 -6.73 -9.91
CA LYS A 5 -3.74 -6.37 -8.70
C LYS A 5 -3.63 -7.51 -7.70
N ILE A 6 -3.08 -7.19 -6.53
CA ILE A 6 -2.89 -8.14 -5.42
C ILE A 6 -3.91 -7.84 -4.34
N ASN A 7 -4.70 -8.84 -3.98
CA ASN A 7 -5.65 -8.74 -2.88
C ASN A 7 -4.93 -8.98 -1.54
N LEU A 8 -4.90 -7.97 -0.68
CA LEU A 8 -4.31 -8.03 0.66
C LEU A 8 -5.34 -8.35 1.76
N GLY A 9 -6.58 -8.64 1.37
CA GLY A 9 -7.69 -8.93 2.28
C GLY A 9 -8.26 -7.70 2.99
N ASN A 10 -9.39 -7.85 3.63
CA ASN A 10 -10.09 -6.80 4.37
C ASN A 10 -9.43 -6.53 5.73
N SER A 11 -9.27 -5.28 6.12
CA SER A 11 -8.71 -4.89 7.42
C SER A 11 -9.73 -4.86 8.56
N GLY A 12 -10.99 -5.18 8.28
CA GLY A 12 -12.08 -5.23 9.26
C GLY A 12 -13.04 -4.05 9.20
N TYR A 13 -12.99 -3.26 8.11
CA TYR A 13 -13.92 -2.19 7.82
C TYR A 13 -14.64 -2.44 6.50
N GLY A 14 -15.96 -2.28 6.51
CA GLY A 14 -16.79 -2.45 5.32
C GLY A 14 -16.66 -3.83 4.68
N THR A 15 -16.93 -3.89 3.39
CA THR A 15 -16.96 -5.11 2.61
C THR A 15 -15.80 -5.24 1.60
N ARG A 16 -15.07 -4.15 1.35
CA ARG A 16 -14.01 -4.11 0.33
C ARG A 16 -12.69 -4.62 0.88
N ASP A 17 -12.00 -5.37 0.04
CA ASP A 17 -10.62 -5.76 0.31
C ASP A 17 -9.63 -4.64 -0.05
N THR A 18 -8.50 -4.64 0.64
CA THR A 18 -7.34 -3.82 0.31
C THR A 18 -6.68 -4.37 -0.95
N ILE A 19 -6.47 -3.55 -1.95
CA ILE A 19 -5.82 -3.94 -3.21
C ILE A 19 -4.51 -3.18 -3.39
N LEU A 20 -3.47 -3.89 -3.78
CA LEU A 20 -2.18 -3.33 -4.14
C LEU A 20 -1.93 -3.58 -5.63
N THR A 21 -1.93 -2.52 -6.43
CA THR A 21 -1.60 -2.61 -7.86
C THR A 21 -0.11 -2.39 -8.06
N THR A 22 0.55 -3.32 -8.73
CA THR A 22 2.00 -3.31 -8.95
C THR A 22 2.37 -2.66 -10.28
N TYR A 23 3.45 -1.89 -10.26
CA TYR A 23 4.19 -1.40 -11.43
C TYR A 23 5.66 -1.70 -11.19
N VAL A 24 6.09 -2.91 -11.54
CA VAL A 24 7.43 -3.44 -11.23
C VAL A 24 8.20 -3.66 -12.51
N GLN A 25 9.31 -2.94 -12.67
CA GLN A 25 10.22 -3.10 -13.79
C GLN A 25 11.05 -4.37 -13.65
N ASN A 26 11.20 -5.11 -14.73
CA ASN A 26 12.10 -6.26 -14.76
C ASN A 26 13.56 -5.79 -14.70
N ASN A 27 14.44 -6.65 -14.19
CA ASN A 27 15.86 -6.47 -14.34
C ASN A 27 16.26 -6.67 -15.81
N LEU A 28 17.19 -5.85 -16.27
CA LEU A 28 17.78 -6.03 -17.59
C LEU A 28 18.90 -7.08 -17.50
N GLU A 29 18.91 -8.02 -18.43
CA GLU A 29 20.01 -8.99 -18.55
C GLU A 29 21.34 -8.27 -18.78
N GLY A 30 22.41 -8.73 -18.14
CA GLY A 30 23.75 -8.16 -18.29
C GLY A 30 24.04 -6.88 -17.51
N VAL A 31 23.03 -6.33 -16.82
CA VAL A 31 23.22 -5.22 -15.87
C VAL A 31 23.18 -5.79 -14.47
N HIS A 32 24.18 -5.47 -13.64
CA HIS A 32 24.13 -5.86 -12.23
C HIS A 32 22.80 -5.44 -11.61
N ALA A 33 22.08 -6.40 -11.05
CA ALA A 33 20.76 -6.18 -10.47
C ALA A 33 20.86 -5.20 -9.29
N ARG A 34 20.71 -3.91 -9.59
CA ARG A 34 20.64 -2.87 -8.56
C ARG A 34 19.23 -2.86 -8.01
N ARG A 35 19.10 -3.06 -6.70
CA ARG A 35 17.81 -2.87 -6.03
C ARG A 35 17.32 -1.44 -6.24
N ARG A 36 16.03 -1.29 -6.47
CA ARG A 36 15.38 -0.02 -6.76
C ARG A 36 14.64 0.49 -5.53
N PRO A 37 14.62 1.79 -5.29
CA PRO A 37 13.69 2.34 -4.30
C PRO A 37 12.25 2.05 -4.72
N ALA A 38 11.36 1.97 -3.75
CA ALA A 38 9.93 1.78 -3.98
C ALA A 38 9.12 2.99 -3.51
N VAL A 39 7.98 3.20 -4.17
CA VAL A 39 6.97 4.16 -3.73
C VAL A 39 5.60 3.48 -3.65
N ILE A 40 4.92 3.64 -2.51
CA ILE A 40 3.52 3.24 -2.33
C ILE A 40 2.68 4.51 -2.39
N ILE A 41 1.80 4.58 -3.37
CA ILE A 41 0.97 5.74 -3.68
C ILE A 41 -0.40 5.54 -3.06
N CYS A 42 -0.83 6.49 -2.25
CA CYS A 42 -2.15 6.56 -1.64
C CYS A 42 -2.93 7.72 -2.29
N PRO A 43 -3.80 7.45 -3.26
CA PRO A 43 -4.57 8.48 -3.95
C PRO A 43 -5.50 9.24 -3.01
N GLY A 44 -5.89 10.45 -3.38
CA GLY A 44 -6.93 11.21 -2.69
C GLY A 44 -8.33 10.78 -3.09
N GLY A 45 -9.32 11.51 -2.61
CA GLY A 45 -10.75 11.28 -2.88
C GLY A 45 -11.63 11.43 -1.64
N GLY A 46 -11.20 12.23 -0.66
CA GLY A 46 -11.99 12.57 0.53
C GLY A 46 -12.31 11.39 1.45
N TYR A 47 -11.64 10.26 1.31
CA TYR A 47 -12.02 8.97 1.90
C TYR A 47 -13.36 8.39 1.40
N GLU A 48 -13.89 8.90 0.30
CA GLU A 48 -15.10 8.39 -0.33
C GLU A 48 -14.80 7.52 -1.55
N TYR A 49 -13.69 7.80 -2.24
CA TYR A 49 -13.19 7.06 -3.40
C TYR A 49 -11.66 7.22 -3.52
N GLN A 50 -11.04 6.53 -4.47
CA GLN A 50 -9.66 6.78 -4.88
C GLN A 50 -9.63 7.47 -6.25
N SER A 51 -8.84 8.54 -6.36
CA SER A 51 -8.72 9.36 -7.57
C SER A 51 -7.82 8.69 -8.61
N ASP A 52 -8.35 8.37 -9.78
CA ASP A 52 -7.57 7.79 -10.88
C ASP A 52 -6.45 8.72 -11.36
N ARG A 53 -6.66 10.04 -11.30
CA ARG A 53 -5.66 11.06 -11.68
C ARG A 53 -4.43 11.07 -10.78
N GLU A 54 -4.59 10.60 -9.54
CA GLU A 54 -3.55 10.54 -8.51
C GLU A 54 -3.02 9.11 -8.32
N SER A 55 -3.33 8.22 -9.22
CA SER A 55 -2.97 6.80 -9.23
C SER A 55 -1.94 6.49 -10.31
N GLU A 56 -2.35 5.94 -11.43
CA GLU A 56 -1.45 5.49 -12.51
C GLU A 56 -0.54 6.60 -13.06
N PRO A 57 -1.00 7.84 -13.31
CA PRO A 57 -0.10 8.89 -13.81
C PRO A 57 1.09 9.16 -12.89
N ILE A 58 0.89 9.10 -11.57
CA ILE A 58 1.96 9.27 -10.59
C ILE A 58 2.88 8.03 -10.60
N ALA A 59 2.31 6.83 -10.65
CA ALA A 59 3.10 5.60 -10.71
C ALA A 59 4.04 5.56 -11.91
N LEU A 60 3.57 5.96 -13.09
CA LEU A 60 4.37 6.01 -14.32
C LEU A 60 5.50 7.02 -14.22
N GLU A 61 5.29 8.17 -13.59
CA GLU A 61 6.35 9.16 -13.39
C GLU A 61 7.46 8.65 -12.46
N PHE A 62 7.10 7.91 -11.39
CA PHE A 62 8.10 7.28 -10.52
C PHE A 62 8.83 6.12 -11.21
N LEU A 63 8.14 5.31 -12.01
CA LEU A 63 8.76 4.27 -12.84
C LEU A 63 9.84 4.84 -13.75
N LYS A 64 9.54 5.94 -14.44
CA LYS A 64 10.48 6.65 -15.32
C LYS A 64 11.75 7.09 -14.58
N ARG A 65 11.63 7.37 -13.29
CA ARG A 65 12.73 7.76 -12.39
C ARG A 65 13.47 6.58 -11.75
N GLY A 66 13.11 5.35 -12.11
CA GLY A 66 13.77 4.13 -11.65
C GLY A 66 13.25 3.54 -10.36
N TYR A 67 12.09 4.00 -9.86
CA TYR A 67 11.40 3.38 -8.73
C TYR A 67 10.61 2.15 -9.17
N GLN A 68 10.36 1.23 -8.23
CA GLN A 68 9.23 0.33 -8.32
C GLN A 68 8.03 1.04 -7.69
N ALA A 69 6.89 1.05 -8.38
CA ALA A 69 5.73 1.81 -7.93
C ALA A 69 4.53 0.89 -7.62
N PHE A 70 3.79 1.27 -6.60
CA PHE A 70 2.63 0.53 -6.11
C PHE A 70 1.50 1.51 -5.83
N ILE A 71 0.27 1.17 -6.23
CA ILE A 71 -0.92 1.98 -5.91
C ILE A 71 -1.75 1.20 -4.90
N LEU A 72 -2.11 1.86 -3.81
CA LEU A 72 -2.91 1.28 -2.73
C LEU A 72 -4.38 1.72 -2.84
N GLU A 73 -5.27 0.75 -3.04
CA GLU A 73 -6.70 0.94 -2.83
C GLU A 73 -7.00 0.60 -1.34
N TYR A 74 -7.07 1.62 -0.50
CA TYR A 74 -7.30 1.53 0.94
C TYR A 74 -8.78 1.69 1.29
N ALA A 75 -9.17 1.37 2.53
CA ALA A 75 -10.54 1.51 3.02
C ALA A 75 -11.07 2.94 2.87
N VAL A 76 -12.26 3.05 2.31
CA VAL A 76 -13.02 4.30 2.17
C VAL A 76 -14.39 4.14 2.81
N LEU A 77 -15.10 5.23 3.03
CA LEU A 77 -16.43 5.23 3.62
C LEU A 77 -17.40 4.36 2.82
N GLU A 78 -18.19 3.56 3.52
CA GLU A 78 -19.26 2.73 2.97
C GLU A 78 -20.59 3.07 3.65
N GLU A 79 -21.67 3.24 2.89
CA GLU A 79 -22.97 3.73 3.36
C GLU A 79 -23.57 2.93 4.52
N ASN A 80 -23.36 1.62 4.52
CA ASN A 80 -23.95 0.70 5.52
C ASN A 80 -22.98 0.32 6.63
N GLU A 81 -21.77 0.92 6.67
CA GLU A 81 -20.81 0.64 7.73
C GLU A 81 -21.04 1.59 8.91
N THR A 82 -21.20 1.02 10.09
CA THR A 82 -21.45 1.78 11.34
C THR A 82 -20.20 2.06 12.15
N LYS A 83 -19.08 1.41 11.82
CA LYS A 83 -17.78 1.64 12.47
C LYS A 83 -17.14 2.93 11.97
N GLY A 84 -16.38 3.58 12.84
CA GLY A 84 -15.49 4.66 12.39
C GLY A 84 -14.44 4.17 11.40
N LEU A 85 -14.17 4.96 10.36
CA LEU A 85 -13.22 4.60 9.30
C LEU A 85 -11.78 4.43 9.83
N LEU A 86 -11.37 5.28 10.76
CA LEU A 86 -10.00 5.20 11.30
C LEU A 86 -9.90 4.13 12.41
N PRO A 87 -8.81 3.36 12.47
CA PRO A 87 -7.56 3.48 11.73
C PRO A 87 -7.41 2.48 10.56
N TYR A 88 -8.48 2.05 9.93
CA TYR A 88 -8.43 0.98 8.93
C TYR A 88 -7.61 1.33 7.67
N PRO A 89 -7.69 2.55 7.10
CA PRO A 89 -6.81 2.92 5.99
C PRO A 89 -5.31 2.84 6.35
N GLN A 90 -4.95 3.19 7.60
CA GLN A 90 -3.57 3.09 8.08
C GLN A 90 -3.14 1.62 8.24
N MET A 91 -4.06 0.73 8.61
CA MET A 91 -3.80 -0.71 8.66
C MET A 91 -3.60 -1.28 7.25
N ASP A 92 -4.34 -0.78 6.26
CA ASP A 92 -4.17 -1.17 4.85
C ASP A 92 -2.80 -0.74 4.32
N LEU A 93 -2.38 0.48 4.64
CA LEU A 93 -1.04 0.95 4.29
C LEU A 93 0.06 0.12 4.97
N ALA A 94 -0.12 -0.24 6.23
CA ALA A 94 0.80 -1.12 6.93
C ALA A 94 0.93 -2.49 6.27
N LYS A 95 -0.18 -3.08 5.81
CA LYS A 95 -0.17 -4.34 5.05
C LYS A 95 0.61 -4.18 3.74
N ALA A 96 0.39 -3.10 3.01
CA ALA A 96 1.08 -2.82 1.75
C ALA A 96 2.59 -2.68 1.96
N VAL A 97 3.02 -1.92 2.96
CA VAL A 97 4.45 -1.77 3.32
C VAL A 97 5.08 -3.11 3.65
N ALA A 98 4.41 -3.91 4.51
CA ALA A 98 4.90 -5.23 4.89
C ALA A 98 4.98 -6.17 3.68
N TYR A 99 3.97 -6.17 2.82
CA TYR A 99 3.92 -7.02 1.63
C TYR A 99 5.04 -6.66 0.63
N VAL A 100 5.29 -5.37 0.39
CA VAL A 100 6.40 -4.93 -0.47
C VAL A 100 7.75 -5.35 0.12
N LYS A 101 7.95 -5.24 1.44
CA LYS A 101 9.16 -5.71 2.13
C LYS A 101 9.33 -7.23 2.01
N GLU A 102 8.29 -8.01 2.18
CA GLU A 102 8.33 -9.46 2.04
C GLU A 102 8.71 -9.92 0.62
N HIS A 103 8.33 -9.14 -0.40
CA HIS A 103 8.60 -9.44 -1.81
C HIS A 103 9.81 -8.68 -2.40
N GLN A 104 10.62 -8.03 -1.56
CA GLN A 104 11.72 -7.17 -1.99
C GLN A 104 12.72 -7.88 -2.92
N GLU A 105 13.00 -9.16 -2.69
CA GLU A 105 13.91 -9.95 -3.51
C GLU A 105 13.33 -10.20 -4.92
N VAL A 106 12.08 -10.65 -4.98
CA VAL A 106 11.39 -10.99 -6.25
C VAL A 106 11.16 -9.75 -7.10
N TRP A 107 10.86 -8.62 -6.45
CA TRP A 107 10.57 -7.36 -7.14
C TRP A 107 11.78 -6.44 -7.28
N ASN A 108 12.95 -6.90 -6.85
CA ASN A 108 14.18 -6.10 -6.88
C ASN A 108 14.02 -4.72 -6.22
N VAL A 109 13.33 -4.71 -5.07
CA VAL A 109 13.11 -3.53 -4.24
C VAL A 109 14.21 -3.43 -3.18
N ASP A 110 14.71 -2.24 -2.91
CA ASP A 110 15.47 -1.93 -1.72
C ASP A 110 14.51 -1.73 -0.55
N GLY A 111 14.42 -2.72 0.33
CA GLY A 111 13.50 -2.72 1.47
C GLY A 111 13.76 -1.60 2.50
N GLU A 112 14.91 -0.96 2.44
CA GLU A 112 15.24 0.20 3.29
C GLU A 112 14.87 1.55 2.63
N GLN A 113 14.49 1.52 1.35
CA GLN A 113 14.10 2.69 0.57
C GLN A 113 12.65 2.58 0.07
N ILE A 114 11.71 2.31 0.97
CA ILE A 114 10.28 2.33 0.68
C ILE A 114 9.71 3.67 1.12
N THR A 115 9.22 4.44 0.16
CA THR A 115 8.58 5.73 0.39
C THR A 115 7.05 5.59 0.30
N ILE A 116 6.33 6.25 1.17
CA ILE A 116 4.88 6.43 1.05
C ILE A 116 4.58 7.82 0.53
N LEU A 117 3.67 7.92 -0.43
CA LEU A 117 3.24 9.17 -1.04
C LEU A 117 1.72 9.25 -1.02
N GLY A 118 1.18 10.34 -0.58
CA GLY A 118 -0.26 10.53 -0.54
C GLY A 118 -0.71 11.90 -1.01
N CYS A 119 -1.86 11.93 -1.70
CA CYS A 119 -2.53 13.13 -2.15
C CYS A 119 -3.79 13.36 -1.32
N SER A 120 -4.04 14.58 -0.84
CA SER A 120 -5.26 14.94 -0.10
C SER A 120 -5.57 13.94 1.04
N ALA A 121 -6.68 13.20 0.99
CA ALA A 121 -7.00 12.15 1.96
C ALA A 121 -5.89 11.10 2.08
N GLY A 122 -5.24 10.72 0.97
CA GLY A 122 -4.08 9.85 0.97
C GLY A 122 -2.87 10.48 1.68
N GLY A 123 -2.70 11.80 1.59
CA GLY A 123 -1.69 12.53 2.35
C GLY A 123 -1.97 12.51 3.86
N ASN A 124 -3.23 12.68 4.25
CA ASN A 124 -3.67 12.51 5.64
C ASN A 124 -3.41 11.08 6.13
N LEU A 125 -3.74 10.07 5.32
CA LEU A 125 -3.45 8.68 5.60
C LEU A 125 -1.95 8.46 5.86
N CYS A 126 -1.07 8.93 4.99
CA CYS A 126 0.38 8.81 5.15
C CYS A 126 0.88 9.51 6.42
N ALA A 127 0.39 10.71 6.72
CA ALA A 127 0.78 11.46 7.91
C ALA A 127 0.37 10.73 9.21
N LEU A 128 -0.86 10.25 9.29
CA LEU A 128 -1.34 9.48 10.44
C LEU A 128 -0.59 8.17 10.60
N TYR A 129 -0.37 7.43 9.50
CA TYR A 129 0.43 6.20 9.53
C TYR A 129 1.83 6.46 10.08
N SER A 130 2.50 7.52 9.62
CA SER A 130 3.84 7.90 10.08
C SER A 130 3.89 8.23 11.58
N GLY A 131 2.79 8.73 12.15
CA GLY A 131 2.65 8.95 13.58
C GLY A 131 2.32 7.69 14.39
N PHE A 132 1.69 6.69 13.78
CA PHE A 132 1.13 5.54 14.49
C PHE A 132 1.94 4.25 14.33
N TYR A 133 2.73 4.09 13.27
CA TYR A 133 3.26 2.78 12.89
C TYR A 133 4.15 2.12 13.95
N GLN A 134 4.76 2.88 14.86
CA GLN A 134 5.57 2.39 15.97
C GLN A 134 4.81 2.35 17.32
N GLN A 135 3.54 2.73 17.36
CA GLN A 135 2.75 2.70 18.59
C GLN A 135 2.30 1.28 18.93
N ASP A 136 2.45 0.87 20.19
CA ASP A 136 2.11 -0.48 20.64
C ASP A 136 0.68 -0.89 20.31
N TRP A 137 -0.29 0.02 20.48
CA TRP A 137 -1.69 -0.25 20.18
C TRP A 137 -1.92 -0.54 18.69
N PHE A 138 -1.19 0.15 17.82
CA PHE A 138 -1.30 -0.02 16.39
C PHE A 138 -0.65 -1.34 15.94
N ILE A 139 0.54 -1.66 16.48
CA ILE A 139 1.24 -2.93 16.23
C ILE A 139 0.37 -4.11 16.65
N LYS A 140 -0.18 -4.09 17.86
CA LYS A 140 -1.08 -5.15 18.36
C LYS A 140 -2.31 -5.34 17.49
N ARG A 141 -2.87 -4.25 16.96
CA ARG A 141 -4.03 -4.30 16.08
C ARG A 141 -3.70 -4.90 14.72
N GLN A 142 -2.51 -4.61 14.17
CA GLN A 142 -2.01 -5.26 12.95
C GLN A 142 -1.83 -6.76 13.14
N ASP A 143 -1.23 -7.20 14.23
CA ASP A 143 -1.00 -8.62 14.52
C ASP A 143 -2.33 -9.37 14.63
N THR A 144 -3.34 -8.78 15.26
CA THR A 144 -4.69 -9.36 15.34
C THR A 144 -5.33 -9.48 13.96
N ALA A 145 -5.17 -8.50 13.09
CA ALA A 145 -5.68 -8.53 11.73
C ALA A 145 -4.94 -9.57 10.87
N ARG A 146 -3.60 -9.65 10.98
CA ARG A 146 -2.79 -10.68 10.31
C ARG A 146 -3.18 -12.09 10.73
N ASN A 147 -3.44 -12.33 12.02
CA ASN A 147 -3.87 -13.64 12.52
C ASN A 147 -5.27 -14.04 12.04
N LYS A 148 -6.16 -13.08 11.78
CA LYS A 148 -7.48 -13.33 11.18
C LYS A 148 -7.41 -13.59 9.68
N CYS A 149 -6.43 -13.03 8.98
CA CYS A 149 -6.19 -13.23 7.55
C CYS A 149 -5.29 -14.43 7.24
N ARG A 150 -4.67 -15.08 8.25
CA ARG A 150 -3.94 -16.31 8.05
C ARG A 150 -4.91 -17.41 7.70
N TYR A 151 -4.91 -17.73 6.44
CA TYR A 151 -5.39 -18.94 5.77
C TYR A 151 -5.96 -20.02 6.68
N LYS A 152 -7.20 -20.39 6.38
CA LYS A 152 -7.59 -21.79 6.47
C LYS A 152 -7.23 -22.44 5.13
N PRO A 153 -6.53 -23.58 5.13
CA PRO A 153 -6.24 -24.33 3.93
C PRO A 153 -7.49 -24.83 3.23
#